data_b3456e39a349eb87706a5b01af82c4e2
#
_entry.id   b3456e39a349eb87706a5b01af82c4e2
#
_cell.length_a   1.000
_cell.length_b   1.000
_cell.length_c   1.000
_cell.angle_alpha   90.00
_cell.angle_beta   90.00
_cell.angle_gamma   90.00
#
_symmetry.space_group_name_H-M   'P 1'
#
loop_
_entity.id
_entity.type
_entity.pdbx_description
1 polymer ?
#
loop_
_entity_poly.entity_id
_entity_poly.type
_entity_poly.pdbx_seq_one_letter_code
_entity_poly.pdbx_strand_id
1 'polypeptide(L)'
;VAAETCGTCHTGRVDMVQAVKNSIMTTNAGHYMPTRFLAGMQDRDAIYGAYAASDPDWDGEPGTVPELQQLRPVDAETLERAIDAGDPETLEGMAIDHYLSKSCNTCHAAGYPRNDAPHLYRSTGCTSCHMVYDSDGVYTGDDAAMPNNVPVYPSKHTITKAIPTEQCATCHFQ
;
A
#
# COMPACT_ATOMS: atom_id res chain seq x y z
N VAL A 1 1.41 -4.15 -14.77
CA VAL A 1 -0.04 -4.33 -14.94
C VAL A 1 -0.74 -2.98 -15.05
N ALA A 2 -0.59 -2.05 -14.08
CA ALA A 2 -1.32 -0.77 -14.13
C ALA A 2 -0.99 0.07 -15.38
N ALA A 3 0.28 0.09 -15.82
CA ALA A 3 0.69 0.80 -17.04
C ALA A 3 0.10 0.16 -18.31
N GLU A 4 -0.05 -1.15 -18.33
CA GLU A 4 -0.55 -1.92 -19.47
C GLU A 4 -2.09 -1.97 -19.57
N THR A 5 -2.77 -1.59 -18.50
CA THR A 5 -4.23 -1.59 -18.40
C THR A 5 -4.76 -0.14 -18.27
N CYS A 6 -4.90 0.35 -17.05
CA CYS A 6 -5.44 1.69 -16.80
C CYS A 6 -4.56 2.79 -17.44
N GLY A 7 -3.24 2.60 -17.43
CA GLY A 7 -2.27 3.54 -17.98
C GLY A 7 -2.41 3.77 -19.49
N THR A 8 -2.98 2.82 -20.26
CA THR A 8 -3.18 3.03 -21.70
C THR A 8 -4.16 4.16 -22.01
N CYS A 9 -5.07 4.45 -21.09
CA CYS A 9 -6.07 5.52 -21.22
C CYS A 9 -5.83 6.71 -20.30
N HIS A 10 -5.16 6.47 -19.15
CA HIS A 10 -4.89 7.49 -18.14
C HIS A 10 -3.46 8.08 -18.26
N THR A 11 -3.05 8.40 -19.48
CA THR A 11 -1.76 9.02 -19.84
C THR A 11 -1.94 10.48 -20.28
N GLY A 12 -2.85 11.21 -19.65
CA GLY A 12 -3.16 12.59 -20.02
C GLY A 12 -2.06 13.58 -19.58
N ARG A 13 -2.47 14.79 -19.21
CA ARG A 13 -1.59 15.89 -18.77
C ARG A 13 -0.76 15.55 -17.51
N VAL A 14 -1.22 14.59 -16.71
CA VAL A 14 -0.51 14.00 -15.58
C VAL A 14 -0.40 12.51 -15.85
N ASP A 15 0.79 11.94 -15.69
CA ASP A 15 0.95 10.48 -15.69
C ASP A 15 0.36 9.90 -14.39
N MET A 16 -0.93 9.56 -14.45
CA MET A 16 -1.65 9.03 -13.29
C MET A 16 -1.03 7.73 -12.76
N VAL A 17 -0.40 6.94 -13.61
CA VAL A 17 0.28 5.70 -13.17
C VAL A 17 1.50 6.05 -12.35
N GLN A 18 2.31 7.00 -12.80
CA GLN A 18 3.48 7.45 -12.09
C GLN A 18 3.10 8.16 -10.78
N ALA A 19 2.11 9.06 -10.84
CA ALA A 19 1.60 9.74 -9.65
C ALA A 19 1.10 8.75 -8.57
N VAL A 20 0.37 7.70 -8.96
CA VAL A 20 -0.05 6.65 -8.02
C VAL A 20 1.15 5.87 -7.48
N LYS A 21 2.13 5.52 -8.33
CA LYS A 21 3.34 4.81 -7.89
C LYS A 21 4.17 5.59 -6.87
N ASN A 22 4.22 6.91 -6.99
CA ASN A 22 4.99 7.80 -6.11
C ASN A 22 4.14 8.44 -5.01
N SER A 23 2.84 8.09 -4.91
CA SER A 23 1.99 8.68 -3.88
C SER A 23 2.40 8.19 -2.49
N ILE A 24 2.35 9.09 -1.50
CA ILE A 24 2.62 8.78 -0.09
C ILE A 24 1.62 7.76 0.48
N MET A 25 0.43 7.67 -0.10
CA MET A 25 -0.59 6.70 0.27
C MET A 25 -0.27 5.31 -0.28
N THR A 26 0.00 5.19 -1.58
CA THR A 26 0.26 3.89 -2.21
C THR A 26 1.57 3.27 -1.71
N THR A 27 2.57 4.09 -1.46
CA THR A 27 3.89 3.66 -0.97
C THR A 27 3.96 3.47 0.54
N ASN A 28 2.92 3.80 1.29
CA ASN A 28 2.93 3.85 2.76
C ASN A 28 3.88 4.90 3.38
N ALA A 29 4.49 5.74 2.58
CA ALA A 29 5.41 6.76 3.07
C ALA A 29 4.74 7.75 4.04
N GLY A 30 3.43 7.97 3.86
CA GLY A 30 2.62 8.78 4.77
C GLY A 30 2.47 8.22 6.19
N HIS A 31 2.73 6.92 6.40
CA HIS A 31 2.80 6.29 7.73
C HIS A 31 4.23 6.17 8.23
N TYR A 32 5.17 5.88 7.34
CA TYR A 32 6.56 5.68 7.74
C TYR A 32 7.20 6.98 8.22
N MET A 33 7.02 8.06 7.48
CA MET A 33 7.63 9.35 7.79
C MET A 33 7.26 9.87 9.19
N PRO A 34 5.98 10.03 9.56
CA PRO A 34 5.64 10.57 10.89
C PRO A 34 6.09 9.67 12.03
N THR A 35 6.02 8.35 11.87
CA THR A 35 6.46 7.41 12.90
C THR A 35 7.95 7.51 13.14
N ARG A 36 8.76 7.50 12.07
CA ARG A 36 10.22 7.63 12.16
C ARG A 36 10.64 9.02 12.63
N PHE A 37 9.93 10.07 12.24
CA PHE A 37 10.17 11.43 12.72
C PHE A 37 9.92 11.55 14.22
N LEU A 38 8.81 11.02 14.72
CA LEU A 38 8.49 11.04 16.16
C LEU A 38 9.47 10.21 17.00
N ALA A 39 10.07 9.20 16.42
CA ALA A 39 11.14 8.40 17.01
C ALA A 39 12.54 9.04 16.87
N GLY A 40 12.66 10.21 16.27
CA GLY A 40 13.96 10.89 16.09
C GLY A 40 14.87 10.26 15.02
N MET A 41 14.35 9.36 14.18
CA MET A 41 15.14 8.59 13.22
C MET A 41 15.34 9.29 11.87
N GLN A 42 14.57 10.32 11.57
CA GLN A 42 14.65 11.11 10.34
C GLN A 42 13.96 12.47 10.50
N ASP A 43 14.20 13.36 9.55
CA ASP A 43 13.44 14.61 9.39
C ASP A 43 12.04 14.38 8.81
N ARG A 44 11.28 15.46 8.59
CA ARG A 44 9.89 15.41 8.11
C ARG A 44 9.72 15.08 6.64
N ASP A 45 10.77 14.68 5.96
CA ASP A 45 10.72 14.30 4.56
C ASP A 45 10.33 12.83 4.40
N ALA A 46 9.51 12.52 3.42
CA ALA A 46 9.19 11.15 3.06
C ALA A 46 10.35 10.53 2.30
N ILE A 47 11.12 9.66 2.96
CA ILE A 47 12.33 9.03 2.41
C ILE A 47 12.09 7.56 2.08
N TYR A 48 11.25 6.88 2.86
CA TYR A 48 11.01 5.45 2.77
C TYR A 48 9.57 5.12 2.38
N GLY A 49 9.44 4.07 1.57
CA GLY A 49 8.17 3.46 1.21
C GLY A 49 8.19 1.94 1.35
N ALA A 50 7.05 1.29 1.18
CA ALA A 50 6.94 -0.16 1.14
C ALA A 50 7.67 -0.77 -0.09
N TYR A 51 7.92 0.03 -1.08
CA TYR A 51 8.77 -0.26 -2.24
C TYR A 51 9.52 1.00 -2.66
N ALA A 52 10.61 0.83 -3.40
CA ALA A 52 11.33 1.95 -4.00
C ALA A 52 10.53 2.54 -5.15
N ALA A 53 10.46 3.85 -5.21
CA ALA A 53 9.80 4.58 -6.28
C ALA A 53 10.69 5.74 -6.74
N SER A 54 10.62 6.07 -8.03
CA SER A 54 11.36 7.19 -8.61
C SER A 54 10.54 7.82 -9.72
N ASP A 55 10.53 9.14 -9.74
CA ASP A 55 9.90 9.99 -10.74
C ASP A 55 10.88 11.09 -11.12
N PRO A 56 11.76 10.85 -12.13
CA PRO A 56 12.83 11.77 -12.48
C PRO A 56 12.36 13.11 -13.06
N ASP A 57 11.17 13.14 -13.63
CA ASP A 57 10.51 14.32 -14.19
C ASP A 57 9.37 14.86 -13.32
N TRP A 58 9.40 14.51 -12.02
CA TRP A 58 8.41 14.92 -11.04
C TRP A 58 8.16 16.44 -11.06
N ASP A 59 6.91 16.80 -11.26
CA ASP A 59 6.46 18.18 -11.40
C ASP A 59 5.68 18.71 -10.18
N GLY A 60 5.72 17.98 -9.07
CA GLY A 60 5.15 18.41 -7.79
C GLY A 60 3.67 18.09 -7.61
N GLU A 61 3.18 16.98 -8.17
CA GLU A 61 1.81 16.55 -7.93
C GLU A 61 1.52 16.38 -6.44
N PRO A 62 0.36 16.90 -5.97
CA PRO A 62 -0.01 16.81 -4.57
C PRO A 62 -0.08 15.35 -4.08
N GLY A 63 0.56 15.08 -2.94
CA GLY A 63 0.55 13.76 -2.32
C GLY A 63 1.52 12.76 -2.96
N THR A 64 2.41 13.21 -3.85
CA THR A 64 3.50 12.42 -4.42
C THR A 64 4.85 12.91 -3.94
N VAL A 65 5.89 12.11 -4.17
CA VAL A 65 7.28 12.43 -3.88
C VAL A 65 8.18 11.98 -5.04
N PRO A 66 9.31 12.68 -5.30
CA PRO A 66 10.16 12.36 -6.45
C PRO A 66 10.87 11.02 -6.30
N GLU A 67 11.23 10.63 -5.08
CA GLU A 67 12.00 9.41 -4.83
C GLU A 67 11.70 8.84 -3.45
N LEU A 68 11.65 7.51 -3.36
CA LEU A 68 11.54 6.76 -2.11
C LEU A 68 12.45 5.54 -2.16
N GLN A 69 13.11 5.26 -1.05
CA GLN A 69 13.80 4.01 -0.80
C GLN A 69 12.83 2.97 -0.22
N GLN A 70 13.08 1.70 -0.51
CA GLN A 70 12.31 0.65 0.14
C GLN A 70 12.72 0.48 1.61
N LEU A 71 11.78 0.62 2.52
CA LEU A 71 11.97 0.21 3.91
C LEU A 71 11.96 -1.32 4.00
N ARG A 72 13.09 -1.91 4.31
CA ARG A 72 13.22 -3.38 4.40
C ARG A 72 13.13 -3.84 5.85
N PRO A 73 12.56 -5.03 6.10
CA PRO A 73 12.67 -5.68 7.40
C PRO A 73 14.14 -5.87 7.76
N VAL A 74 14.45 -5.73 9.03
CA VAL A 74 15.81 -6.02 9.54
C VAL A 74 16.07 -7.52 9.40
N ASP A 75 17.19 -7.89 8.81
CA ASP A 75 17.63 -9.28 8.73
C ASP A 75 18.20 -9.79 10.05
N ALA A 76 18.23 -11.11 10.23
CA ALA A 76 18.62 -11.73 11.48
C ALA A 76 20.08 -11.41 11.86
N GLU A 77 21.01 -11.41 10.91
CA GLU A 77 22.43 -11.14 11.17
C GLU A 77 22.64 -9.70 11.64
N THR A 78 21.95 -8.75 11.03
CA THR A 78 22.02 -7.34 11.44
C THR A 78 21.44 -7.15 12.84
N LEU A 79 20.33 -7.85 13.14
CA LEU A 79 19.72 -7.80 14.46
C LEU A 79 20.64 -8.41 15.54
N GLU A 80 21.24 -9.56 15.28
CA GLU A 80 22.19 -10.20 16.20
C GLU A 80 23.38 -9.29 16.50
N ARG A 81 23.97 -8.67 15.47
CA ARG A 81 25.07 -7.71 15.66
C ARG A 81 24.68 -6.51 16.52
N ALA A 82 23.46 -5.99 16.36
CA ALA A 82 22.98 -4.87 17.16
C ALA A 82 22.73 -5.28 18.63
N ILE A 83 22.21 -6.48 18.86
CA ILE A 83 22.04 -7.04 20.21
C ILE A 83 23.40 -7.20 20.90
N ASP A 84 24.39 -7.76 20.21
CA ASP A 84 25.74 -7.96 20.74
C ASP A 84 26.46 -6.64 21.04
N ALA A 85 26.21 -5.60 20.24
CA ALA A 85 26.73 -4.26 20.47
C ALA A 85 26.10 -3.58 21.70
N GLY A 86 24.90 -4.00 22.11
CA GLY A 86 24.21 -3.48 23.28
C GLY A 86 23.79 -2.01 23.16
N ASP A 87 23.56 -1.53 21.93
CA ASP A 87 23.13 -0.16 21.65
C ASP A 87 21.60 -0.06 21.64
N PRO A 88 20.96 0.47 22.71
CA PRO A 88 19.52 0.52 22.82
C PRO A 88 18.85 1.40 21.75
N GLU A 89 19.50 2.49 21.33
CA GLU A 89 18.94 3.43 20.36
C GLU A 89 18.87 2.78 18.97
N THR A 90 19.92 2.07 18.58
CA THR A 90 19.92 1.29 17.33
C THR A 90 18.88 0.17 17.37
N LEU A 91 18.75 -0.55 18.49
CA LEU A 91 17.74 -1.62 18.63
C LEU A 91 16.32 -1.09 18.57
N GLU A 92 16.03 0.08 19.17
CA GLU A 92 14.72 0.71 19.12
C GLU A 92 14.37 1.11 17.68
N GLY A 93 15.29 1.76 16.97
CA GLY A 93 15.12 2.11 15.56
C GLY A 93 14.88 0.90 14.67
N MET A 94 15.62 -0.19 14.86
CA MET A 94 15.41 -1.45 14.14
C MET A 94 14.06 -2.07 14.42
N ALA A 95 13.57 -2.03 15.65
CA ALA A 95 12.27 -2.55 16.03
C ALA A 95 11.14 -1.76 15.34
N ILE A 96 11.25 -0.43 15.29
CA ILE A 96 10.30 0.45 14.60
C ILE A 96 10.28 0.13 13.10
N ASP A 97 11.42 0.05 12.43
CA ASP A 97 11.50 -0.23 11.01
C ASP A 97 10.98 -1.62 10.66
N HIS A 98 11.27 -2.61 11.49
CA HIS A 98 10.75 -3.95 11.33
C HIS A 98 9.21 -3.98 11.48
N TYR A 99 8.68 -3.27 12.45
CA TYR A 99 7.23 -3.13 12.64
C TYR A 99 6.57 -2.46 11.43
N LEU A 100 7.08 -1.31 11.01
CA LEU A 100 6.55 -0.56 9.88
C LEU A 100 6.59 -1.36 8.58
N SER A 101 7.68 -2.06 8.30
CA SER A 101 7.84 -2.84 7.07
C SER A 101 6.91 -4.07 6.98
N LYS A 102 6.35 -4.53 8.10
CA LYS A 102 5.46 -5.71 8.15
C LYS A 102 4.00 -5.38 8.42
N SER A 103 3.73 -4.52 9.40
CA SER A 103 2.38 -4.35 9.93
C SER A 103 1.47 -3.48 9.08
N CYS A 104 2.02 -2.45 8.41
CA CYS A 104 1.22 -1.50 7.64
C CYS A 104 0.95 -1.94 6.20
N ASN A 105 1.66 -2.96 5.70
CA ASN A 105 1.63 -3.34 4.30
C ASN A 105 0.35 -4.07 3.87
N THR A 106 -0.47 -4.54 4.80
CA THR A 106 -1.72 -5.25 4.50
C THR A 106 -2.83 -4.34 4.00
N CYS A 107 -2.79 -3.06 4.35
CA CYS A 107 -3.85 -2.09 4.03
C CYS A 107 -3.50 -1.17 2.86
N HIS A 108 -2.22 -0.97 2.50
CA HIS A 108 -1.90 -0.04 1.44
C HIS A 108 -2.28 -0.55 0.04
N ALA A 109 -2.53 0.38 -0.89
CA ALA A 109 -3.14 0.09 -2.18
C ALA A 109 -2.32 -0.89 -3.07
N ALA A 110 -1.00 -0.90 -2.96
CA ALA A 110 -0.14 -1.81 -3.71
C ALA A 110 0.11 -3.15 -3.00
N GLY A 111 -0.32 -3.31 -1.73
CA GLY A 111 -0.18 -4.54 -0.97
C GLY A 111 -1.22 -5.59 -1.35
N TYR A 112 -0.92 -6.84 -0.99
CA TYR A 112 -1.89 -7.92 -1.14
C TYR A 112 -3.03 -7.73 -0.13
N PRO A 113 -4.30 -7.73 -0.60
CA PRO A 113 -5.45 -7.65 0.29
C PRO A 113 -5.57 -8.91 1.14
N ARG A 114 -6.16 -8.77 2.32
CA ARG A 114 -6.37 -9.91 3.20
C ARG A 114 -7.44 -10.86 2.67
N ASN A 115 -8.52 -10.37 2.11
CA ASN A 115 -9.60 -11.11 1.45
C ASN A 115 -10.10 -12.37 2.22
N ASP A 116 -9.93 -12.38 3.54
CA ASP A 116 -10.32 -13.47 4.44
C ASP A 116 -11.72 -13.28 5.04
N ALA A 117 -12.35 -12.14 4.78
CA ALA A 117 -13.72 -11.85 5.14
C ALA A 117 -14.36 -10.91 4.12
N PRO A 118 -15.70 -10.95 3.89
CA PRO A 118 -16.36 -10.13 2.87
C PRO A 118 -16.09 -8.63 3.00
N HIS A 119 -16.06 -8.10 4.21
CA HIS A 119 -15.80 -6.68 4.48
C HIS A 119 -14.33 -6.26 4.28
N LEU A 120 -13.42 -7.21 4.13
CA LEU A 120 -12.00 -6.97 3.86
C LEU A 120 -11.66 -7.17 2.38
N TYR A 121 -12.64 -7.59 1.57
CA TYR A 121 -12.39 -7.89 0.18
C TYR A 121 -12.11 -6.61 -0.61
N ARG A 122 -10.97 -6.55 -1.25
CA ARG A 122 -10.57 -5.46 -2.12
C ARG A 122 -9.60 -5.93 -3.21
N SER A 123 -9.49 -5.16 -4.25
CA SER A 123 -8.47 -5.32 -5.28
C SER A 123 -7.17 -4.56 -4.91
N THR A 124 -6.21 -4.50 -5.81
CA THR A 124 -4.90 -3.87 -5.61
C THR A 124 -4.65 -2.76 -6.65
N GLY A 125 -3.73 -1.84 -6.35
CA GLY A 125 -3.41 -0.73 -7.24
C GLY A 125 -4.59 0.22 -7.41
N CYS A 126 -4.80 0.73 -8.62
CA CYS A 126 -5.91 1.66 -8.93
C CYS A 126 -7.28 1.10 -8.55
N THR A 127 -7.47 -0.20 -8.73
CA THR A 127 -8.74 -0.88 -8.44
C THR A 127 -9.00 -1.06 -6.95
N SER A 128 -8.01 -0.90 -6.08
CA SER A 128 -8.25 -0.90 -4.63
C SER A 128 -9.19 0.22 -4.18
N CYS A 129 -9.20 1.34 -4.91
CA CYS A 129 -10.09 2.47 -4.68
C CYS A 129 -11.26 2.52 -5.67
N HIS A 130 -10.99 2.25 -6.95
CA HIS A 130 -11.94 2.46 -8.03
C HIS A 130 -12.84 1.26 -8.33
N MET A 131 -12.57 0.07 -7.79
CA MET A 131 -13.43 -1.10 -7.92
C MET A 131 -14.19 -1.35 -6.63
N VAL A 132 -15.49 -1.14 -6.66
CA VAL A 132 -16.40 -1.36 -5.53
C VAL A 132 -17.07 -2.71 -5.70
N TYR A 133 -16.95 -3.55 -4.70
CA TYR A 133 -17.56 -4.87 -4.66
C TYR A 133 -18.91 -4.83 -3.94
N ASP A 134 -19.86 -5.61 -4.44
CA ASP A 134 -21.14 -5.80 -3.77
C ASP A 134 -20.98 -6.63 -2.49
N SER A 135 -21.95 -6.49 -1.59
CA SER A 135 -21.99 -7.21 -0.32
C SER A 135 -22.53 -8.64 -0.44
N ASP A 136 -22.70 -9.15 -1.66
CA ASP A 136 -23.20 -10.51 -1.88
C ASP A 136 -22.23 -11.58 -1.34
N GLY A 137 -20.94 -11.28 -1.29
CA GLY A 137 -19.92 -12.08 -0.63
C GLY A 137 -19.80 -13.53 -1.11
N VAL A 138 -20.46 -13.88 -2.20
CA VAL A 138 -20.47 -15.25 -2.75
C VAL A 138 -20.25 -15.18 -4.24
N TYR A 139 -19.21 -15.82 -4.72
CA TYR A 139 -18.95 -15.95 -6.14
C TYR A 139 -19.93 -16.97 -6.78
N THR A 140 -20.62 -16.56 -7.81
CA THR A 140 -21.58 -17.40 -8.57
C THR A 140 -21.27 -17.47 -10.07
N GLY A 141 -20.08 -17.01 -10.48
CA GLY A 141 -19.66 -17.02 -11.89
C GLY A 141 -19.10 -18.37 -12.33
N ASP A 142 -18.70 -18.42 -13.60
CA ASP A 142 -18.25 -19.65 -14.30
C ASP A 142 -16.72 -19.78 -14.34
N ASP A 143 -15.96 -18.96 -13.63
CA ASP A 143 -14.51 -19.07 -13.60
C ASP A 143 -14.10 -20.27 -12.74
N ALA A 144 -13.54 -21.31 -13.40
CA ALA A 144 -13.11 -22.54 -12.74
C ALA A 144 -11.97 -22.34 -11.70
N ALA A 145 -11.27 -21.20 -11.76
CA ALA A 145 -10.23 -20.86 -10.78
C ALA A 145 -10.79 -20.25 -9.51
N MET A 146 -12.07 -19.80 -9.53
CA MET A 146 -12.74 -19.19 -8.39
C MET A 146 -13.64 -20.20 -7.69
N PRO A 147 -13.50 -20.40 -6.37
CA PRO A 147 -14.37 -21.31 -5.64
C PRO A 147 -15.81 -20.78 -5.60
N ASN A 148 -16.75 -21.57 -6.13
CA ASN A 148 -18.16 -21.25 -6.11
C ASN A 148 -18.76 -21.43 -4.72
N ASN A 149 -19.70 -20.56 -4.35
CA ASN A 149 -20.45 -20.60 -3.09
C ASN A 149 -19.59 -20.49 -1.83
N VAL A 150 -18.37 -20.02 -1.95
CA VAL A 150 -17.53 -19.71 -0.80
C VAL A 150 -17.77 -18.26 -0.38
N PRO A 151 -18.16 -17.97 0.86
CA PRO A 151 -18.20 -16.61 1.39
C PRO A 151 -16.80 -15.98 1.21
N VAL A 152 -16.72 -14.71 0.85
CA VAL A 152 -15.53 -13.87 0.66
C VAL A 152 -15.17 -13.50 -0.78
N TYR A 153 -15.80 -14.12 -1.78
CA TYR A 153 -15.55 -13.76 -3.18
C TYR A 153 -16.80 -13.11 -3.79
N PRO A 154 -16.93 -11.78 -3.74
CA PRO A 154 -18.05 -11.09 -4.36
C PRO A 154 -18.04 -11.30 -5.86
N SER A 155 -19.20 -11.67 -6.43
CA SER A 155 -19.34 -11.90 -7.88
C SER A 155 -19.56 -10.61 -8.65
N LYS A 156 -20.07 -9.58 -8.00
CA LYS A 156 -20.40 -8.30 -8.61
C LYS A 156 -19.47 -7.21 -8.18
N HIS A 157 -19.07 -6.39 -9.13
CA HIS A 157 -18.25 -5.21 -8.87
C HIS A 157 -18.55 -4.12 -9.91
N THR A 158 -18.27 -2.89 -9.53
CA THR A 158 -18.43 -1.72 -10.39
C THR A 158 -17.19 -0.88 -10.36
N ILE A 159 -16.67 -0.49 -11.53
CA ILE A 159 -15.60 0.49 -11.62
C ILE A 159 -16.22 1.88 -11.59
N THR A 160 -15.81 2.73 -10.66
CA THR A 160 -16.34 4.07 -10.48
C THR A 160 -15.24 5.12 -10.41
N LYS A 161 -15.50 6.31 -10.95
CA LYS A 161 -14.66 7.50 -10.73
C LYS A 161 -15.00 8.23 -9.43
N ALA A 162 -16.22 8.05 -8.92
CA ALA A 162 -16.67 8.63 -7.66
C ALA A 162 -16.51 7.58 -6.55
N ILE A 163 -15.33 7.57 -5.92
CA ILE A 163 -15.00 6.60 -4.86
C ILE A 163 -15.89 6.87 -3.65
N PRO A 164 -16.72 5.91 -3.22
CA PRO A 164 -17.55 6.07 -2.04
C PRO A 164 -16.70 6.01 -0.76
N THR A 165 -17.16 6.67 0.30
CA THR A 165 -16.45 6.73 1.59
C THR A 165 -16.24 5.33 2.19
N GLU A 166 -17.16 4.42 1.97
CA GLU A 166 -17.10 3.03 2.42
C GLU A 166 -15.88 2.29 1.85
N GLN A 167 -15.45 2.65 0.65
CA GLN A 167 -14.23 2.08 0.05
C GLN A 167 -12.97 2.53 0.81
N CYS A 168 -12.96 3.76 1.31
CA CYS A 168 -11.87 4.24 2.18
C CYS A 168 -11.89 3.51 3.53
N ALA A 169 -13.07 3.22 4.05
CA ALA A 169 -13.26 2.55 5.33
C ALA A 169 -12.72 1.11 5.35
N THR A 170 -12.56 0.45 4.21
CA THR A 170 -11.92 -0.89 4.15
C THR A 170 -10.50 -0.92 4.74
N CYS A 171 -9.79 0.21 4.71
CA CYS A 171 -8.46 0.37 5.29
C CYS A 171 -8.46 1.30 6.51
N HIS A 172 -9.36 2.28 6.55
CA HIS A 172 -9.42 3.34 7.56
C HIS A 172 -10.60 3.15 8.55
N PHE A 173 -10.81 1.94 9.01
CA PHE A 173 -11.89 1.60 9.96
C PHE A 173 -11.40 1.48 11.42
N GLN A 174 -10.13 1.69 11.67
CA GLN A 174 -9.50 1.57 13.00
C GLN A 174 -9.46 2.91 13.72
#